data_d358c2430584b69929b1bcf2cc427b1d
#
_entry.id   d358c2430584b69929b1bcf2cc427b1d
#
_cell.length_a   1.000
_cell.length_b   1.000
_cell.length_c   1.000
_cell.angle_alpha   90.00
_cell.angle_beta   90.00
_cell.angle_gamma   90.00
#
_symmetry.space_group_name_H-M   'P 1'
#
loop_
_entity.id
_entity.type
_entity.pdbx_description
1 polymer ?
#
loop_
_entity_poly.entity_id
_entity_poly.type
_entity_poly.pdbx_seq_one_letter_code
_entity_poly.pdbx_strand_id
1 'polypeptide(L)'
;HRNVANRQYRFNHMPVREGRMLCSSCHNVHGSTNVKLLKAGTTVDESCTSCHAEKRGPYLWEHAPVAESCVTCHDPHGSNNDRMLVAKQPFLCQRCHVTSRHPPTVYEGYLLQNSQNANKIYGRACTHCHQLVHGSNAPSGKALLR
;
A
#
# COMPACT_ATOMS: atom_id res chain seq x y z
N HIS A 1 5.46 21.37 -10.98
CA HIS A 1 4.50 20.96 -9.91
C HIS A 1 3.03 20.97 -10.36
N ARG A 2 2.71 21.58 -11.50
CA ARG A 2 1.32 21.65 -12.02
C ARG A 2 0.68 20.25 -12.14
N ASN A 3 1.43 19.26 -12.59
CA ASN A 3 0.95 17.89 -12.74
C ASN A 3 0.59 17.21 -11.41
N VAL A 4 1.16 17.62 -10.30
CA VAL A 4 0.83 17.11 -8.96
C VAL A 4 -0.31 17.92 -8.34
N ALA A 5 -0.23 19.24 -8.42
CA ALA A 5 -1.24 20.14 -7.83
C ALA A 5 -2.63 19.99 -8.48
N ASN A 6 -2.68 19.73 -9.80
CA ASN A 6 -3.94 19.61 -10.55
C ASN A 6 -4.50 18.19 -10.61
N ARG A 7 -3.86 17.21 -9.96
CA ARG A 7 -4.34 15.84 -9.93
C ARG A 7 -5.61 15.73 -9.08
N GLN A 8 -6.76 15.74 -9.72
CA GLN A 8 -8.05 15.49 -9.09
C GLN A 8 -8.31 13.97 -9.03
N TYR A 9 -7.55 13.29 -8.19
CA TYR A 9 -7.77 11.89 -7.95
C TYR A 9 -8.97 11.64 -7.04
N ARG A 10 -9.61 10.50 -7.23
CA ARG A 10 -10.73 10.07 -6.38
C ARG A 10 -10.30 9.92 -4.91
N PHE A 11 -9.10 9.37 -4.69
CA PHE A 11 -8.52 9.16 -3.37
C PHE A 11 -7.26 10.01 -3.25
N ASN A 12 -7.29 10.94 -2.33
CA ASN A 12 -6.19 11.87 -2.04
C ASN A 12 -5.76 11.73 -0.59
N HIS A 13 -4.57 12.24 -0.28
CA HIS A 13 -4.15 12.40 1.10
C HIS A 13 -5.05 13.43 1.78
N MET A 14 -5.98 12.96 2.61
CA MET A 14 -7.10 13.77 3.13
C MET A 14 -6.66 15.06 3.82
N PRO A 15 -5.61 15.08 4.69
CA PRO A 15 -5.19 16.34 5.32
C PRO A 15 -4.74 17.41 4.33
N VAL A 16 -4.18 17.02 3.18
CA VAL A 16 -3.82 17.96 2.11
C VAL A 16 -5.07 18.48 1.40
N ARG A 17 -6.02 17.59 1.11
CA ARG A 17 -7.28 17.97 0.48
C ARG A 17 -8.13 18.89 1.36
N GLU A 18 -8.08 18.70 2.66
CA GLU A 18 -8.79 19.52 3.66
C GLU A 18 -8.07 20.83 3.98
N GLY A 19 -6.91 21.10 3.39
CA GLY A 19 -6.10 22.28 3.68
C GLY A 19 -5.42 22.28 5.05
N ARG A 20 -5.42 21.14 5.76
CA ARG A 20 -4.76 20.97 7.06
C ARG A 20 -3.27 20.72 6.92
N MET A 21 -2.84 20.29 5.74
CA MET A 21 -1.43 20.11 5.38
C MET A 21 -1.17 20.78 4.03
N LEU A 22 0.04 21.28 3.86
CA LEU A 22 0.52 21.88 2.62
C LEU A 22 1.61 20.98 2.00
N CYS A 23 1.95 21.24 0.74
CA CYS A 23 3.09 20.58 0.08
C CYS A 23 4.36 20.71 0.93
N SER A 24 4.54 21.89 1.53
CA SER A 24 5.66 22.20 2.42
C SER A 24 5.58 21.50 3.80
N SER A 25 4.51 20.78 4.11
CA SER A 25 4.50 19.94 5.32
C SER A 25 5.40 18.71 5.16
N CYS A 26 5.51 18.18 3.93
CA CYS A 26 6.37 17.05 3.61
C CYS A 26 7.66 17.47 2.89
N HIS A 27 7.60 18.49 2.02
CA HIS A 27 8.72 18.92 1.20
C HIS A 27 9.35 20.22 1.68
N ASN A 28 10.68 20.31 1.60
CA ASN A 28 11.41 21.54 1.85
C ASN A 28 11.81 22.20 0.52
N VAL A 29 11.12 23.28 0.16
CA VAL A 29 11.35 24.00 -1.10
C VAL A 29 12.73 24.67 -1.20
N HIS A 30 13.38 24.93 -0.08
CA HIS A 30 14.70 25.53 -0.02
C HIS A 30 15.85 24.52 -0.12
N GLY A 31 15.54 23.25 -0.17
CA GLY A 31 16.50 22.16 -0.27
C GLY A 31 16.44 21.18 0.90
N SER A 32 16.87 19.99 0.63
CA SER A 32 17.02 18.90 1.59
C SER A 32 18.04 17.91 1.05
N THR A 33 18.73 17.20 1.93
CA THR A 33 19.61 16.08 1.57
C THR A 33 18.84 14.84 1.15
N ASN A 34 17.53 14.82 1.44
CA ASN A 34 16.66 13.69 1.18
C ASN A 34 16.12 13.66 -0.26
N VAL A 35 15.79 12.49 -0.74
CA VAL A 35 15.15 12.33 -2.06
C VAL A 35 13.86 13.13 -2.14
N LYS A 36 13.59 13.73 -3.31
CA LYS A 36 12.38 14.56 -3.54
C LYS A 36 12.21 15.72 -2.54
N LEU A 37 13.30 16.19 -1.96
CA LEU A 37 13.31 17.30 -0.99
C LEU A 37 12.42 17.03 0.24
N LEU A 38 12.32 15.80 0.71
CA LEU A 38 11.56 15.47 1.90
C LEU A 38 12.20 16.07 3.15
N LYS A 39 11.37 16.55 4.08
CA LYS A 39 11.82 17.22 5.31
C LYS A 39 12.24 16.24 6.41
N ALA A 40 11.43 15.21 6.61
CA ALA A 40 11.58 14.29 7.73
C ALA A 40 12.36 13.05 7.33
N GLY A 41 13.23 12.59 8.25
CA GLY A 41 13.97 11.35 8.11
C GLY A 41 15.03 11.36 7.02
N THR A 42 15.62 10.21 6.80
CA THR A 42 16.58 9.92 5.72
C THR A 42 15.95 9.11 4.60
N THR A 43 14.78 8.56 4.85
CA THR A 43 14.01 7.75 3.89
C THR A 43 12.60 8.31 3.66
N VAL A 44 11.96 7.87 2.58
CA VAL A 44 10.55 8.19 2.31
C VAL A 44 9.66 7.69 3.45
N ASP A 45 9.95 6.52 3.96
CA ASP A 45 9.13 5.84 4.96
C ASP A 45 9.17 6.55 6.32
N GLU A 46 10.31 7.10 6.70
CA GLU A 46 10.41 7.93 7.90
C GLU A 46 9.55 9.19 7.78
N SER A 47 9.44 9.78 6.60
CA SER A 47 8.51 10.88 6.36
C SER A 47 7.04 10.47 6.55
N CYS A 48 6.67 9.27 6.11
CA CYS A 48 5.33 8.73 6.28
C CYS A 48 5.04 8.38 7.75
N THR A 49 5.96 7.66 8.38
CA THR A 49 5.79 7.15 9.75
C THR A 49 5.93 8.22 10.83
N SER A 50 6.36 9.44 10.47
CA SER A 50 6.28 10.59 11.39
C SER A 50 4.83 10.90 11.82
N CYS A 51 3.84 10.55 10.98
CA CYS A 51 2.41 10.68 11.25
C CYS A 51 1.72 9.30 11.35
N HIS A 52 2.16 8.33 10.55
CA HIS A 52 1.64 6.96 10.50
C HIS A 52 2.48 6.01 11.36
N ALA A 53 2.69 6.38 12.63
CA ALA A 53 3.55 5.63 13.55
C ALA A 53 3.10 4.16 13.73
N GLU A 54 1.78 3.90 13.59
CA GLU A 54 1.21 2.56 13.69
C GLU A 54 1.63 1.62 12.55
N LYS A 55 2.24 2.16 11.49
CA LYS A 55 2.76 1.35 10.36
C LYS A 55 4.28 1.14 10.42
N ARG A 56 4.93 1.72 11.44
CA ARG A 56 6.38 1.68 11.57
C ARG A 56 6.92 0.31 11.97
N GLY A 57 6.15 -0.46 12.70
CA GLY A 57 6.66 -1.68 13.36
C GLY A 57 7.46 -1.35 14.64
N PRO A 58 8.34 -2.24 15.09
CA PRO A 58 8.68 -3.53 14.46
C PRO A 58 7.56 -4.56 14.53
N TYR A 59 7.51 -5.42 13.53
CA TYR A 59 6.58 -6.54 13.50
C TYR A 59 7.35 -7.86 13.61
N LEU A 60 6.76 -8.85 14.28
CA LEU A 60 7.29 -10.21 14.34
C LEU A 60 7.31 -10.86 12.95
N TRP A 61 6.28 -10.55 12.15
CA TRP A 61 6.12 -11.03 10.79
C TRP A 61 6.02 -9.81 9.86
N GLU A 62 7.13 -9.46 9.26
CA GLU A 62 7.22 -8.34 8.32
C GLU A 62 6.77 -8.77 6.93
N HIS A 63 6.20 -7.81 6.19
CA HIS A 63 5.96 -7.93 4.76
C HIS A 63 7.05 -7.15 4.02
N ALA A 64 7.93 -7.85 3.32
CA ALA A 64 9.14 -7.27 2.75
C ALA A 64 8.93 -5.97 1.96
N PRO A 65 7.93 -5.83 1.04
CA PRO A 65 7.72 -4.58 0.33
C PRO A 65 7.37 -3.39 1.23
N VAL A 66 6.78 -3.66 2.40
CA VAL A 66 6.43 -2.62 3.39
C VAL A 66 7.68 -2.16 4.12
N ALA A 67 8.58 -3.08 4.44
CA ALA A 67 9.87 -2.77 5.03
C ALA A 67 10.81 -2.05 4.04
N GLU A 68 10.61 -2.23 2.73
CA GLU A 68 11.40 -1.57 1.69
C GLU A 68 10.94 -0.13 1.42
N SER A 69 9.65 0.07 1.09
CA SER A 69 9.10 1.41 0.87
C SER A 69 7.58 1.48 0.80
N CYS A 70 6.99 2.44 1.49
CA CYS A 70 5.56 2.75 1.44
C CYS A 70 5.08 3.07 0.00
N VAL A 71 5.91 3.74 -0.80
CA VAL A 71 5.54 4.16 -2.17
C VAL A 71 5.57 3.02 -3.19
N THR A 72 6.00 1.84 -2.81
CA THR A 72 5.84 0.62 -3.61
C THR A 72 4.34 0.32 -3.84
N CYS A 73 3.51 0.62 -2.86
CA CYS A 73 2.07 0.36 -2.90
C CYS A 73 1.21 1.62 -2.93
N HIS A 74 1.67 2.74 -2.36
CA HIS A 74 0.90 3.98 -2.22
C HIS A 74 1.49 5.15 -3.01
N ASP A 75 0.62 5.98 -3.62
CA ASP A 75 0.99 7.30 -4.14
C ASP A 75 0.54 8.37 -3.13
N PRO A 76 1.46 9.04 -2.41
CA PRO A 76 1.11 10.03 -1.40
C PRO A 76 0.39 11.26 -1.96
N HIS A 77 0.46 11.48 -3.27
CA HIS A 77 -0.24 12.58 -3.94
C HIS A 77 -1.66 12.21 -4.39
N GLY A 78 -2.05 10.95 -4.22
CA GLY A 78 -3.37 10.45 -4.57
C GLY A 78 -3.39 9.49 -5.75
N SER A 79 -4.47 8.75 -5.86
CA SER A 79 -4.74 7.84 -6.98
C SER A 79 -6.24 7.65 -7.20
N ASN A 80 -6.60 6.93 -8.26
CA ASN A 80 -7.99 6.53 -8.50
C ASN A 80 -8.36 5.20 -7.82
N ASN A 81 -7.41 4.61 -7.09
CA ASN A 81 -7.61 3.38 -6.34
C ASN A 81 -7.77 3.68 -4.85
N ASP A 82 -8.61 2.89 -4.17
CA ASP A 82 -8.82 3.02 -2.73
C ASP A 82 -7.50 3.07 -1.96
N ARG A 83 -7.47 3.84 -0.86
CA ARG A 83 -6.27 4.03 -0.02
C ARG A 83 -5.04 4.54 -0.78
N MET A 84 -5.26 5.27 -1.87
CA MET A 84 -4.19 5.80 -2.73
C MET A 84 -3.25 4.73 -3.26
N LEU A 85 -3.75 3.53 -3.55
CA LEU A 85 -2.94 2.46 -4.10
C LEU A 85 -2.51 2.78 -5.54
N VAL A 86 -1.26 2.46 -5.90
CA VAL A 86 -0.72 2.65 -7.26
C VAL A 86 -1.37 1.73 -8.29
N ALA A 87 -2.00 0.64 -7.84
CA ALA A 87 -2.81 -0.25 -8.67
C ALA A 87 -3.97 -0.83 -7.85
N LYS A 88 -5.05 -1.20 -8.53
CA LYS A 88 -6.22 -1.82 -7.89
C LYS A 88 -5.89 -3.25 -7.44
N GLN A 89 -6.44 -3.66 -6.30
CA GLN A 89 -6.44 -5.07 -5.91
C GLN A 89 -7.40 -5.88 -6.81
N PRO A 90 -7.07 -7.13 -7.14
CA PRO A 90 -5.91 -7.91 -6.69
C PRO A 90 -4.60 -7.66 -7.46
N PHE A 91 -4.64 -6.89 -8.57
CA PHE A 91 -3.50 -6.67 -9.47
C PHE A 91 -2.24 -6.14 -8.78
N LEU A 92 -2.40 -5.29 -7.76
CA LEU A 92 -1.27 -4.82 -6.97
C LEU A 92 -0.49 -5.98 -6.34
N CYS A 93 -1.21 -6.91 -5.72
CA CYS A 93 -0.61 -8.06 -5.04
C CYS A 93 0.01 -9.05 -6.03
N GLN A 94 -0.65 -9.23 -7.19
CA GLN A 94 -0.21 -10.13 -8.26
C GLN A 94 1.08 -9.70 -8.96
N ARG A 95 1.58 -8.49 -8.72
CA ARG A 95 2.90 -8.08 -9.22
C ARG A 95 4.05 -8.93 -8.64
N CYS A 96 3.86 -9.46 -7.44
CA CYS A 96 4.85 -10.26 -6.72
C CYS A 96 4.33 -11.66 -6.38
N HIS A 97 3.03 -11.78 -6.04
CA HIS A 97 2.41 -13.03 -5.65
C HIS A 97 1.83 -13.77 -6.86
N VAL A 98 2.69 -14.46 -7.59
CA VAL A 98 2.31 -15.24 -8.78
C VAL A 98 2.03 -16.71 -8.47
N THR A 99 2.54 -17.20 -7.33
CA THR A 99 2.35 -18.57 -6.87
C THR A 99 1.99 -18.59 -5.38
N SER A 100 1.01 -19.38 -4.99
CA SER A 100 0.61 -19.56 -3.59
C SER A 100 -0.19 -20.85 -3.43
N ARG A 101 -0.59 -21.21 -2.20
CA ARG A 101 -1.48 -22.37 -1.93
C ARG A 101 -2.83 -22.26 -2.64
N HIS A 102 -3.33 -21.05 -2.84
CA HIS A 102 -4.41 -20.72 -3.76
C HIS A 102 -3.81 -19.79 -4.82
N PRO A 103 -3.84 -20.12 -6.12
CA PRO A 103 -3.23 -19.32 -7.15
C PRO A 103 -3.77 -17.88 -7.14
N PRO A 104 -2.93 -16.85 -7.10
CA PRO A 104 -3.36 -15.45 -7.11
C PRO A 104 -3.67 -14.94 -8.53
N THR A 105 -3.43 -15.76 -9.54
CA THR A 105 -3.60 -15.44 -10.97
C THR A 105 -5.01 -15.72 -11.46
N VAL A 106 -5.26 -15.43 -12.72
CA VAL A 106 -6.54 -15.70 -13.37
C VAL A 106 -6.83 -17.20 -13.39
N TYR A 107 -8.02 -17.57 -12.97
CA TYR A 107 -8.51 -18.95 -13.01
C TYR A 107 -9.18 -19.22 -14.33
N GLU A 108 -8.87 -20.35 -14.95
CA GLU A 108 -9.66 -20.87 -16.05
C GLU A 108 -11.04 -21.33 -15.54
N GLY A 109 -12.06 -21.22 -16.38
CA GLY A 109 -13.43 -21.58 -16.00
C GLY A 109 -13.57 -22.99 -15.43
N TYR A 110 -12.80 -23.95 -15.94
CA TYR A 110 -12.76 -25.33 -15.43
C TYR A 110 -12.25 -25.42 -13.98
N LEU A 111 -11.21 -24.68 -13.64
CA LEU A 111 -10.65 -24.64 -12.29
C LEU A 111 -11.62 -23.99 -11.30
N LEU A 112 -12.41 -23.01 -11.76
CA LEU A 112 -13.43 -22.36 -10.94
C LEU A 112 -14.58 -23.31 -10.58
N GLN A 113 -15.00 -24.16 -11.51
CA GLN A 113 -16.12 -25.08 -11.31
C GLN A 113 -15.82 -26.19 -10.30
N ASN A 114 -14.57 -26.63 -10.23
CA ASN A 114 -14.15 -27.78 -9.44
C ASN A 114 -13.35 -27.42 -8.17
N SER A 115 -13.12 -26.13 -7.91
CA SER A 115 -12.32 -25.68 -6.77
C SER A 115 -13.21 -25.11 -5.66
N GLN A 116 -13.23 -25.75 -4.49
CA GLN A 116 -13.86 -25.19 -3.28
C GLN A 116 -13.25 -23.81 -2.91
N ASN A 117 -12.07 -23.49 -3.40
CA ASN A 117 -11.38 -22.22 -3.15
C ASN A 117 -11.79 -21.10 -4.10
N ALA A 118 -12.41 -21.42 -5.25
CA ALA A 118 -12.84 -20.43 -6.23
C ALA A 118 -13.78 -19.38 -5.63
N ASN A 119 -14.75 -19.80 -4.85
CA ASN A 119 -15.71 -18.92 -4.20
C ASN A 119 -15.09 -17.99 -3.16
N LYS A 120 -13.91 -18.34 -2.65
CA LYS A 120 -13.20 -17.53 -1.65
C LYS A 120 -12.37 -16.42 -2.27
N ILE A 121 -11.96 -16.58 -3.53
CA ILE A 121 -10.98 -15.71 -4.19
C ILE A 121 -11.61 -14.88 -5.29
N TYR A 122 -12.59 -15.44 -6.01
CA TYR A 122 -13.20 -14.78 -7.14
C TYR A 122 -13.89 -13.47 -6.77
N GLY A 123 -13.52 -12.40 -7.47
CA GLY A 123 -14.08 -11.06 -7.27
C GLY A 123 -13.74 -10.40 -5.93
N ARG A 124 -12.81 -10.96 -5.14
CA ARG A 124 -12.41 -10.42 -3.84
C ARG A 124 -11.03 -9.81 -3.86
N ALA A 125 -10.82 -8.80 -3.02
CA ALA A 125 -9.49 -8.29 -2.73
C ALA A 125 -8.74 -9.26 -1.79
N CYS A 126 -7.43 -9.40 -1.99
CA CYS A 126 -6.58 -10.24 -1.14
C CYS A 126 -6.67 -9.84 0.34
N THR A 127 -6.84 -8.55 0.60
CA THR A 127 -6.98 -7.99 1.95
C THR A 127 -8.30 -8.32 2.66
N HIS A 128 -9.25 -9.01 2.01
CA HIS A 128 -10.40 -9.54 2.73
C HIS A 128 -10.01 -10.67 3.69
N CYS A 129 -8.93 -11.39 3.38
CA CYS A 129 -8.37 -12.44 4.23
C CYS A 129 -7.01 -12.02 4.81
N HIS A 130 -6.12 -11.47 3.98
CA HIS A 130 -4.79 -11.00 4.36
C HIS A 130 -4.84 -9.54 4.82
N GLN A 131 -5.41 -9.29 5.99
CA GLN A 131 -5.67 -7.92 6.46
C GLN A 131 -4.43 -7.22 7.01
N LEU A 132 -3.44 -7.98 7.46
CA LEU A 132 -2.26 -7.48 8.16
C LEU A 132 -1.07 -7.28 7.20
N VAL A 133 -1.35 -6.76 6.00
CA VAL A 133 -0.34 -6.59 4.92
C VAL A 133 0.83 -5.66 5.29
N HIS A 134 0.68 -4.80 6.29
CA HIS A 134 1.77 -3.94 6.75
C HIS A 134 2.73 -4.63 7.72
N GLY A 135 2.40 -5.82 8.16
CA GLY A 135 3.12 -6.59 9.15
C GLY A 135 2.18 -7.06 10.27
N SER A 136 2.59 -8.07 11.00
CA SER A 136 1.76 -8.72 12.00
C SER A 136 2.56 -9.20 13.21
N ASN A 137 1.95 -9.09 14.38
CA ASN A 137 2.35 -9.78 15.60
C ASN A 137 1.35 -10.90 15.95
N ALA A 138 0.40 -11.18 15.07
CA ALA A 138 -0.63 -12.19 15.27
C ALA A 138 -0.08 -13.61 15.11
N PRO A 139 -0.69 -14.61 15.79
CA PRO A 139 -0.30 -16.03 15.69
C PRO A 139 -0.42 -16.61 14.27
N SER A 140 -1.19 -15.97 13.39
CA SER A 140 -1.33 -16.37 11.98
C SER A 140 0.00 -16.33 11.19
N GLY A 141 1.01 -15.67 11.75
CA GLY A 141 2.37 -15.69 11.22
C GLY A 141 2.49 -15.03 9.85
N LYS A 142 3.33 -15.63 9.02
CA LYS A 142 3.66 -15.15 7.66
C LYS A 142 2.47 -15.05 6.71
N ALA A 143 1.34 -15.65 7.04
CA ALA A 143 0.14 -15.54 6.23
C ALA A 143 -0.53 -14.16 6.34
N LEU A 144 -0.12 -13.33 7.30
CA LEU A 144 -0.64 -11.98 7.54
C LEU A 144 -2.18 -11.94 7.62
N LEU A 145 -2.77 -13.00 8.13
CA LEU A 145 -4.19 -13.12 8.41
C LEU A 145 -4.52 -12.44 9.74
N ARG A 146 -5.78 -12.14 9.94
CA ARG A 146 -6.26 -11.57 11.18
C ARG A 146 -6.24 -12.60 12.31
#